data_f2851f408d7527f4b1859a64f00e1bfa
#
_entry.id   f2851f408d7527f4b1859a64f00e1bfa
#
_cell.length_a   1.000
_cell.length_b   1.000
_cell.length_c   1.000
_cell.angle_alpha   90.00
_cell.angle_beta   90.00
_cell.angle_gamma   90.00
#
_symmetry.space_group_name_H-M   'P 1'
#
loop_
_entity.id
_entity.type
_entity.pdbx_description
1 polymer ?
#
loop_
_entity_poly.entity_id
_entity_poly.type
_entity_poly.pdbx_seq_one_letter_code
_entity_poly.pdbx_strand_id
1 'polypeptide(L)'
;MASKRLERFAHNLDWNLLRTFAVVVEEGSITAAANRLLLQQPAVSMALKRLEETTGHRLIDRRPGRFEMTEAGERLYRQARDIFAAVVRLPDTLEGAGADITGHVSVHAVSHVHHPGWDERTARFFDTHPKVTMNVTIETTADVISSVERGIASIGICDGIIPDHLSKVPYKLERYALYCGAGHRLFGVEGATLNDLRGDPYVAFTADVLGGQHMNAVTAVRAVGSFGQEVRAVSSHVEEVIRMVAANIGIGMLPHHLVRPWLEAGRLWQLPPYGNLPMSEVFLISNPNAMLNPAEQAFVAAMDGLELFEDEVEHQSG
;
A
#
# COMPACT_ATOMS: atom_id res chain seq x y z
N MET A 1 -25.52 11.21 25.80
CA MET A 1 -25.65 12.33 24.85
C MET A 1 -24.87 12.15 23.56
N ALA A 2 -23.68 11.51 23.57
CA ALA A 2 -22.88 11.24 22.36
C ALA A 2 -23.58 10.32 21.33
N SER A 3 -24.27 9.26 21.76
CA SER A 3 -24.97 8.31 20.87
C SER A 3 -26.05 8.98 20.02
N LYS A 4 -26.88 9.83 20.59
CA LYS A 4 -27.94 10.58 19.86
C LYS A 4 -27.36 11.58 18.83
N ARG A 5 -26.15 12.10 19.07
CA ARG A 5 -25.47 12.99 18.11
C ARG A 5 -24.93 12.22 16.91
N LEU A 6 -24.40 11.02 17.15
CA LEU A 6 -23.89 10.12 16.09
C LEU A 6 -25.03 9.58 15.22
N GLU A 7 -26.14 9.16 15.82
CA GLU A 7 -27.34 8.72 15.09
C GLU A 7 -27.91 9.85 14.21
N ARG A 8 -28.01 11.08 14.74
CA ARG A 8 -28.44 12.24 13.95
C ARG A 8 -27.50 12.57 12.79
N PHE A 9 -26.20 12.41 12.98
CA PHE A 9 -25.22 12.64 11.92
C PHE A 9 -25.41 11.63 10.79
N ALA A 10 -25.53 10.35 11.10
CA ALA A 10 -25.74 9.29 10.12
C ALA A 10 -27.03 9.45 9.31
N HIS A 11 -28.14 9.89 9.97
CA HIS A 11 -29.42 10.14 9.30
C HIS A 11 -29.45 11.39 8.42
N ASN A 12 -28.64 12.40 8.75
CA ASN A 12 -28.65 13.69 8.04
C ASN A 12 -27.52 13.84 7.02
N LEU A 13 -26.59 12.90 6.96
CA LEU A 13 -25.50 12.93 6.01
C LEU A 13 -26.01 12.63 4.60
N ASP A 14 -25.95 13.61 3.72
CA ASP A 14 -26.26 13.43 2.32
C ASP A 14 -25.08 12.73 1.62
N TRP A 15 -25.31 11.52 1.20
CA TRP A 15 -24.35 10.68 0.49
C TRP A 15 -23.71 11.37 -0.72
N ASN A 16 -24.49 12.15 -1.48
CA ASN A 16 -23.99 12.85 -2.64
C ASN A 16 -22.91 13.88 -2.30
N LEU A 17 -22.94 14.43 -1.08
CA LEU A 17 -21.91 15.35 -0.61
C LEU A 17 -20.57 14.64 -0.42
N LEU A 18 -20.58 13.41 0.14
CA LEU A 18 -19.36 12.58 0.28
C LEU A 18 -18.79 12.21 -1.09
N ARG A 19 -19.65 11.77 -2.02
CA ARG A 19 -19.24 11.46 -3.39
C ARG A 19 -18.61 12.67 -4.08
N THR A 20 -19.26 13.84 -3.95
CA THR A 20 -18.74 15.07 -4.54
C THR A 20 -17.38 15.45 -3.93
N PHE A 21 -17.23 15.31 -2.63
CA PHE A 21 -15.96 15.57 -1.94
C PHE A 21 -14.86 14.62 -2.43
N ALA A 22 -15.14 13.32 -2.54
CA ALA A 22 -14.17 12.35 -3.03
C ALA A 22 -13.67 12.70 -4.45
N VAL A 23 -14.59 13.02 -5.36
CA VAL A 23 -14.22 13.44 -6.72
C VAL A 23 -13.42 14.75 -6.74
N VAL A 24 -13.74 15.70 -5.86
CA VAL A 24 -12.99 16.96 -5.74
C VAL A 24 -11.55 16.72 -5.27
N VAL A 25 -11.34 15.76 -4.38
CA VAL A 25 -10.00 15.34 -3.92
C VAL A 25 -9.23 14.66 -5.05
N GLU A 26 -9.85 13.71 -5.74
CA GLU A 26 -9.23 12.97 -6.85
C GLU A 26 -8.79 13.88 -8.01
N GLU A 27 -9.62 14.85 -8.34
CA GLU A 27 -9.33 15.80 -9.43
C GLU A 27 -8.40 16.96 -9.01
N GLY A 28 -8.18 17.15 -7.71
CA GLY A 28 -7.39 18.27 -7.20
C GLY A 28 -7.93 19.65 -7.56
N SER A 29 -9.17 19.73 -8.07
CA SER A 29 -9.77 20.97 -8.57
C SER A 29 -11.30 20.89 -8.57
N ILE A 30 -11.95 21.94 -8.05
CA ILE A 30 -13.43 22.05 -8.09
C ILE A 30 -13.95 22.09 -9.53
N THR A 31 -13.22 22.74 -10.44
CA THR A 31 -13.63 22.86 -11.85
C THR A 31 -13.51 21.51 -12.57
N ALA A 32 -12.43 20.78 -12.36
CA ALA A 32 -12.25 19.43 -12.93
C ALA A 32 -13.30 18.45 -12.37
N ALA A 33 -13.54 18.49 -11.05
CA ALA A 33 -14.58 17.69 -10.40
C ALA A 33 -15.98 18.00 -10.96
N ALA A 34 -16.30 19.28 -11.20
CA ALA A 34 -17.58 19.68 -11.80
C ALA A 34 -17.76 19.08 -13.21
N ASN A 35 -16.73 19.12 -14.03
CA ASN A 35 -16.74 18.49 -15.35
C ASN A 35 -16.95 16.97 -15.26
N ARG A 36 -16.22 16.28 -14.37
CA ARG A 36 -16.36 14.83 -14.19
C ARG A 36 -17.73 14.41 -13.66
N LEU A 37 -18.32 15.24 -12.79
CA LEU A 37 -19.65 15.00 -12.23
C LEU A 37 -20.79 15.47 -13.13
N LEU A 38 -20.51 16.12 -14.26
CA LEU A 38 -21.48 16.76 -15.14
C LEU A 38 -22.36 17.79 -14.39
N LEU A 39 -21.74 18.53 -13.46
CA LEU A 39 -22.36 19.57 -12.66
C LEU A 39 -21.76 20.94 -12.96
N GLN A 40 -22.44 22.00 -12.52
CA GLN A 40 -21.87 23.35 -12.56
C GLN A 40 -20.92 23.56 -11.38
N GLN A 41 -19.81 24.25 -11.60
CA GLN A 41 -18.78 24.54 -10.58
C GLN A 41 -19.35 25.15 -9.28
N PRO A 42 -20.36 26.10 -9.30
CA PRO A 42 -20.97 26.57 -8.08
C PRO A 42 -21.69 25.48 -7.28
N ALA A 43 -22.31 24.49 -7.97
CA ALA A 43 -22.98 23.38 -7.28
C ALA A 43 -21.99 22.50 -6.52
N VAL A 44 -20.86 22.17 -7.12
CA VAL A 44 -19.79 21.41 -6.45
C VAL A 44 -19.19 22.18 -5.28
N SER A 45 -18.97 23.50 -5.43
CA SER A 45 -18.48 24.36 -4.36
C SER A 45 -19.47 24.44 -3.18
N MET A 46 -20.79 24.53 -3.47
CA MET A 46 -21.83 24.50 -2.44
C MET A 46 -21.96 23.16 -1.75
N ALA A 47 -21.85 22.05 -2.49
CA ALA A 47 -21.85 20.70 -1.94
C ALA A 47 -20.71 20.50 -0.94
N LEU A 48 -19.50 20.91 -1.32
CA LEU A 48 -18.33 20.85 -0.43
C LEU A 48 -18.52 21.72 0.82
N LYS A 49 -18.99 22.95 0.66
CA LYS A 49 -19.31 23.85 1.79
C LYS A 49 -20.32 23.23 2.73
N ARG A 50 -21.41 22.65 2.20
CA ARG A 50 -22.46 22.00 3.00
C ARG A 50 -21.93 20.79 3.75
N LEU A 51 -21.01 20.01 3.16
CA LEU A 51 -20.35 18.91 3.84
C LEU A 51 -19.47 19.41 5.00
N GLU A 52 -18.68 20.48 4.78
CA GLU A 52 -17.86 21.12 5.80
C GLU A 52 -18.72 21.65 6.96
N GLU A 53 -19.87 22.25 6.66
CA GLU A 53 -20.86 22.69 7.68
C GLU A 53 -21.46 21.51 8.45
N THR A 54 -21.80 20.42 7.77
CA THR A 54 -22.39 19.21 8.39
C THR A 54 -21.39 18.50 9.29
N THR A 55 -20.12 18.42 8.88
CA THR A 55 -19.04 17.78 9.65
C THR A 55 -18.48 18.70 10.74
N GLY A 56 -18.66 20.01 10.61
CA GLY A 56 -18.06 21.02 11.48
C GLY A 56 -16.56 21.21 11.28
N HIS A 57 -16.00 20.66 10.19
CA HIS A 57 -14.59 20.73 9.90
C HIS A 57 -14.33 21.25 8.48
N ARG A 58 -13.29 22.06 8.30
CA ARG A 58 -12.73 22.30 6.97
C ARG A 58 -12.06 21.03 6.49
N LEU A 59 -12.36 20.64 5.24
CA LEU A 59 -11.85 19.41 4.63
C LEU A 59 -10.77 19.71 3.56
N ILE A 60 -10.88 20.88 2.91
CA ILE A 60 -9.91 21.34 1.91
C ILE A 60 -9.45 22.77 2.25
N ASP A 61 -8.16 22.96 2.29
CA ASP A 61 -7.53 24.28 2.37
C ASP A 61 -7.44 24.88 0.97
N ARG A 62 -8.22 25.96 0.74
CA ARG A 62 -8.40 26.64 -0.55
C ARG A 62 -7.82 28.04 -0.52
N ARG A 63 -6.60 28.20 -0.04
CA ARG A 63 -5.90 29.47 -0.12
C ARG A 63 -5.38 29.73 -1.53
N PRO A 64 -5.18 30.98 -1.95
CA PRO A 64 -4.57 31.29 -3.24
C PRO A 64 -3.26 30.51 -3.46
N GLY A 65 -3.19 29.71 -4.53
CA GLY A 65 -2.02 28.88 -4.86
C GLY A 65 -1.93 27.57 -4.06
N ARG A 66 -2.91 27.25 -3.20
CA ARG A 66 -2.93 26.02 -2.40
C ARG A 66 -4.31 25.35 -2.45
N PHE A 67 -4.31 24.11 -2.86
CA PHE A 67 -5.50 23.24 -2.85
C PHE A 67 -5.10 21.88 -2.27
N GLU A 68 -5.21 21.75 -0.95
CA GLU A 68 -4.74 20.57 -0.22
C GLU A 68 -5.79 20.10 0.77
N MET A 69 -5.84 18.80 1.02
CA MET A 69 -6.67 18.26 2.10
C MET A 69 -6.16 18.72 3.46
N THR A 70 -7.09 18.93 4.37
CA THR A 70 -6.77 19.05 5.80
C THR A 70 -6.67 17.64 6.39
N GLU A 71 -6.09 17.50 7.58
CA GLU A 71 -6.06 16.21 8.31
C GLU A 71 -7.47 15.62 8.52
N ALA A 72 -8.48 16.47 8.76
CA ALA A 72 -9.88 16.05 8.82
C ALA A 72 -10.40 15.60 7.44
N GLY A 73 -9.96 16.26 6.36
CA GLY A 73 -10.24 15.90 4.98
C GLY A 73 -9.69 14.54 4.64
N GLU A 74 -8.44 14.27 4.98
CA GLU A 74 -7.80 12.97 4.73
C GLU A 74 -8.53 11.82 5.45
N ARG A 75 -8.89 12.01 6.72
CA ARG A 75 -9.66 11.01 7.47
C ARG A 75 -11.03 10.77 6.84
N LEU A 76 -11.74 11.83 6.46
CA LEU A 76 -13.06 11.70 5.84
C LEU A 76 -12.98 11.10 4.43
N TYR A 77 -11.94 11.44 3.65
CA TYR A 77 -11.74 10.89 2.32
C TYR A 77 -11.55 9.37 2.35
N ARG A 78 -10.72 8.86 3.27
CA ARG A 78 -10.59 7.41 3.49
C ARG A 78 -11.95 6.77 3.75
N GLN A 79 -12.73 7.30 4.68
CA GLN A 79 -14.06 6.78 5.00
C GLN A 79 -15.05 6.90 3.83
N ALA A 80 -14.99 7.98 3.06
CA ALA A 80 -15.85 8.17 1.89
C ALA A 80 -15.56 7.12 0.80
N ARG A 81 -14.28 6.80 0.56
CA ARG A 81 -13.86 5.72 -0.35
C ARG A 81 -14.43 4.37 0.09
N ASP A 82 -14.36 4.07 1.39
CA ASP A 82 -14.86 2.82 1.97
C ASP A 82 -16.35 2.63 1.70
N ILE A 83 -17.13 3.67 1.99
CA ILE A 83 -18.58 3.67 1.75
C ILE A 83 -18.86 3.56 0.24
N PHE A 84 -18.09 4.25 -0.60
CA PHE A 84 -18.26 4.16 -2.05
C PHE A 84 -17.99 2.75 -2.57
N ALA A 85 -16.94 2.10 -2.08
CA ALA A 85 -16.66 0.70 -2.40
C ALA A 85 -17.84 -0.23 -2.02
N ALA A 86 -18.46 0.00 -0.86
CA ALA A 86 -19.64 -0.75 -0.43
C ALA A 86 -20.86 -0.49 -1.34
N VAL A 87 -21.07 0.75 -1.79
CA VAL A 87 -22.17 1.10 -2.71
C VAL A 87 -21.96 0.49 -4.10
N VAL A 88 -20.73 0.45 -4.59
CA VAL A 88 -20.39 -0.18 -5.89
C VAL A 88 -20.75 -1.67 -5.88
N ARG A 89 -20.68 -2.35 -4.74
CA ARG A 89 -21.04 -3.78 -4.58
C ARG A 89 -22.54 -4.05 -4.49
N LEU A 90 -23.40 -3.03 -4.32
CA LEU A 90 -24.86 -3.23 -4.20
C LEU A 90 -25.51 -3.91 -5.41
N PRO A 91 -25.17 -3.58 -6.68
CA PRO A 91 -25.73 -4.28 -7.84
C PRO A 91 -25.45 -5.79 -7.79
N ASP A 92 -24.23 -6.18 -7.45
CA ASP A 92 -23.81 -7.59 -7.39
C ASP A 92 -24.59 -8.38 -6.33
N THR A 93 -25.01 -7.74 -5.26
CA THR A 93 -25.83 -8.32 -4.19
C THR A 93 -27.28 -8.57 -4.64
N LEU A 94 -27.75 -7.82 -5.65
CA LEU A 94 -29.12 -7.89 -6.17
C LEU A 94 -29.26 -8.89 -7.33
N GLU A 95 -28.17 -9.19 -8.04
CA GLU A 95 -28.14 -10.17 -9.12
C GLU A 95 -27.95 -11.58 -8.55
N GLY A 96 -29.03 -12.38 -8.48
CA GLY A 96 -29.05 -13.73 -7.92
C GLY A 96 -28.14 -14.73 -8.67
N ALA A 97 -27.69 -15.76 -7.97
CA ALA A 97 -26.83 -16.85 -8.46
C ALA A 97 -27.45 -17.60 -9.65
N GLY A 98 -27.00 -17.32 -10.86
CA GLY A 98 -27.44 -17.99 -12.09
C GLY A 98 -26.91 -17.39 -13.39
N ALA A 99 -26.32 -16.21 -13.36
CA ALA A 99 -25.64 -15.57 -14.48
C ALA A 99 -24.12 -15.79 -14.40
N ASP A 100 -23.40 -15.58 -15.48
CA ASP A 100 -21.93 -15.46 -15.46
C ASP A 100 -21.51 -14.58 -14.29
N ILE A 101 -20.51 -15.01 -13.52
CA ILE A 101 -20.00 -14.24 -12.38
C ILE A 101 -19.59 -12.86 -12.89
N THR A 102 -20.22 -11.82 -12.33
CA THR A 102 -19.93 -10.41 -12.56
C THR A 102 -19.58 -9.76 -11.25
N GLY A 103 -18.96 -8.60 -11.27
CA GLY A 103 -18.67 -7.85 -10.06
C GLY A 103 -17.27 -7.26 -10.05
N HIS A 104 -16.91 -6.75 -8.90
CA HIS A 104 -15.63 -6.08 -8.70
C HIS A 104 -14.85 -6.71 -7.54
N VAL A 105 -13.57 -6.98 -7.77
CA VAL A 105 -12.63 -7.49 -6.76
C VAL A 105 -11.71 -6.35 -6.34
N SER A 106 -11.58 -6.12 -5.05
CA SER A 106 -10.67 -5.13 -4.47
C SER A 106 -9.50 -5.82 -3.78
N VAL A 107 -8.29 -5.57 -4.25
CA VAL A 107 -7.05 -6.08 -3.66
C VAL A 107 -6.24 -4.90 -3.15
N HIS A 108 -5.80 -4.95 -1.90
CA HIS A 108 -4.91 -3.97 -1.31
C HIS A 108 -3.57 -4.62 -0.99
N ALA A 109 -2.47 -3.99 -1.38
CA ALA A 109 -1.15 -4.59 -1.26
C ALA A 109 -0.09 -3.56 -0.87
N VAL A 110 0.95 -4.03 -0.18
CA VAL A 110 2.21 -3.26 -0.08
C VAL A 110 2.90 -3.27 -1.45
N SER A 111 3.80 -2.30 -1.67
CA SER A 111 4.47 -2.17 -2.97
C SER A 111 5.42 -3.33 -3.26
N HIS A 112 5.52 -3.72 -4.53
CA HIS A 112 6.54 -4.61 -5.08
C HIS A 112 6.58 -6.06 -4.60
N VAL A 113 5.46 -6.57 -4.12
CA VAL A 113 5.35 -7.99 -3.78
C VAL A 113 4.94 -8.77 -5.03
N HIS A 114 5.93 -9.35 -5.71
CA HIS A 114 5.72 -10.22 -6.86
C HIS A 114 5.65 -11.69 -6.43
N HIS A 115 4.68 -12.42 -7.01
CA HIS A 115 4.52 -13.86 -6.81
C HIS A 115 4.01 -14.52 -8.10
N PRO A 116 4.82 -15.34 -8.79
CA PRO A 116 4.43 -15.92 -10.09
C PRO A 116 3.12 -16.70 -10.07
N GLY A 117 2.87 -17.49 -9.02
CA GLY A 117 1.62 -18.24 -8.88
C GLY A 117 0.38 -17.35 -8.71
N TRP A 118 0.54 -16.15 -8.13
CA TRP A 118 -0.54 -15.15 -8.08
C TRP A 118 -0.88 -14.65 -9.49
N ASP A 119 0.12 -14.30 -10.27
CA ASP A 119 -0.08 -13.79 -11.63
C ASP A 119 -0.76 -14.84 -12.51
N GLU A 120 -0.30 -16.09 -12.46
CA GLU A 120 -0.89 -17.20 -13.21
C GLU A 120 -2.35 -17.44 -12.82
N ARG A 121 -2.66 -17.47 -11.52
CA ARG A 121 -4.03 -17.69 -11.03
C ARG A 121 -4.95 -16.52 -11.36
N THR A 122 -4.44 -15.30 -11.24
CA THR A 122 -5.18 -14.10 -11.62
C THR A 122 -5.51 -14.12 -13.11
N ALA A 123 -4.56 -14.42 -13.98
CA ALA A 123 -4.80 -14.54 -15.42
C ALA A 123 -5.87 -15.59 -15.71
N ARG A 124 -5.74 -16.80 -15.15
CA ARG A 124 -6.73 -17.89 -15.31
C ARG A 124 -8.11 -17.51 -14.79
N PHE A 125 -8.17 -16.76 -13.68
CA PHE A 125 -9.44 -16.27 -13.14
C PHE A 125 -10.15 -15.33 -14.11
N PHE A 126 -9.45 -14.38 -14.70
CA PHE A 126 -10.04 -13.46 -15.68
C PHE A 126 -10.41 -14.12 -17.00
N ASP A 127 -9.67 -15.14 -17.44
CA ASP A 127 -10.06 -15.97 -18.60
C ASP A 127 -11.39 -16.69 -18.37
N THR A 128 -11.63 -17.13 -17.12
CA THR A 128 -12.85 -17.84 -16.73
C THR A 128 -14.02 -16.89 -16.42
N HIS A 129 -13.70 -15.69 -15.94
CA HIS A 129 -14.67 -14.67 -15.51
C HIS A 129 -14.45 -13.32 -16.20
N PRO A 130 -14.66 -13.22 -17.53
CA PRO A 130 -14.30 -12.04 -18.31
C PRO A 130 -15.11 -10.77 -18.00
N LYS A 131 -16.20 -10.90 -17.24
CA LYS A 131 -17.04 -9.78 -16.82
C LYS A 131 -16.69 -9.22 -15.45
N VAL A 132 -15.74 -9.85 -14.74
CA VAL A 132 -15.23 -9.37 -13.45
C VAL A 132 -14.21 -8.27 -13.70
N THR A 133 -14.20 -7.26 -12.82
CA THR A 133 -13.19 -6.22 -12.80
C THR A 133 -12.39 -6.28 -11.50
N MET A 134 -11.15 -5.78 -11.51
CA MET A 134 -10.31 -5.74 -10.32
C MET A 134 -9.65 -4.36 -10.17
N ASN A 135 -9.53 -3.92 -8.93
CA ASN A 135 -8.69 -2.80 -8.55
C ASN A 135 -7.59 -3.29 -7.59
N VAL A 136 -6.36 -2.87 -7.85
CA VAL A 136 -5.24 -3.09 -6.95
C VAL A 136 -4.82 -1.74 -6.38
N THR A 137 -4.87 -1.60 -5.07
CA THR A 137 -4.46 -0.37 -4.38
C THR A 137 -3.17 -0.63 -3.60
N ILE A 138 -2.14 0.17 -3.85
CA ILE A 138 -0.88 0.08 -3.13
C ILE A 138 -0.93 1.01 -1.92
N GLU A 139 -0.74 0.44 -0.73
CA GLU A 139 -0.89 1.13 0.55
C GLU A 139 0.14 0.65 1.57
N THR A 140 0.14 1.25 2.76
CA THR A 140 0.96 0.77 3.88
C THR A 140 0.36 -0.50 4.48
N THR A 141 1.17 -1.32 5.16
CA THR A 141 0.71 -2.53 5.88
C THR A 141 -0.48 -2.23 6.80
N ALA A 142 -0.44 -1.12 7.56
CA ALA A 142 -1.53 -0.75 8.45
C ALA A 142 -2.84 -0.44 7.71
N ASP A 143 -2.75 0.23 6.55
CA ASP A 143 -3.92 0.56 5.73
C ASP A 143 -4.46 -0.70 5.03
N VAL A 144 -3.59 -1.61 4.55
CA VAL A 144 -3.99 -2.90 3.99
C VAL A 144 -4.77 -3.72 5.01
N ILE A 145 -4.23 -3.90 6.22
CA ILE A 145 -4.91 -4.63 7.31
C ILE A 145 -6.27 -3.99 7.61
N SER A 146 -6.30 -2.67 7.80
CA SER A 146 -7.54 -1.95 8.09
C SER A 146 -8.58 -2.08 6.97
N SER A 147 -8.15 -2.09 5.72
CA SER A 147 -9.06 -2.24 4.56
C SER A 147 -9.68 -3.65 4.50
N VAL A 148 -8.90 -4.68 4.82
CA VAL A 148 -9.39 -6.07 4.90
C VAL A 148 -10.33 -6.24 6.09
N GLU A 149 -9.99 -5.71 7.27
CA GLU A 149 -10.85 -5.76 8.47
C GLU A 149 -12.23 -5.18 8.21
N ARG A 150 -12.29 -4.07 7.49
CA ARG A 150 -13.54 -3.35 7.16
C ARG A 150 -14.26 -3.93 5.93
N GLY A 151 -13.72 -4.96 5.29
CA GLY A 151 -14.30 -5.56 4.09
C GLY A 151 -14.30 -4.63 2.87
N ILE A 152 -13.36 -3.67 2.82
CA ILE A 152 -13.11 -2.80 1.66
C ILE A 152 -12.27 -3.54 0.63
N ALA A 153 -11.25 -4.24 1.11
CA ALA A 153 -10.47 -5.17 0.31
C ALA A 153 -10.95 -6.59 0.56
N SER A 154 -11.14 -7.36 -0.51
CA SER A 154 -11.42 -8.79 -0.47
C SER A 154 -10.19 -9.58 -0.04
N ILE A 155 -9.02 -9.13 -0.51
CA ILE A 155 -7.70 -9.69 -0.21
C ILE A 155 -6.74 -8.55 0.10
N GLY A 156 -5.91 -8.77 1.13
CA GLY A 156 -4.74 -7.96 1.43
C GLY A 156 -3.45 -8.75 1.20
N ILE A 157 -2.41 -8.07 0.74
CA ILE A 157 -1.05 -8.61 0.65
C ILE A 157 -0.14 -7.67 1.42
N CYS A 158 0.36 -8.12 2.57
CA CYS A 158 1.19 -7.28 3.44
C CYS A 158 2.10 -8.12 4.36
N ASP A 159 3.10 -7.45 4.89
CA ASP A 159 4.01 -7.96 5.92
C ASP A 159 3.53 -7.58 7.34
N GLY A 160 4.35 -7.87 8.33
CA GLY A 160 4.17 -7.42 9.71
C GLY A 160 3.27 -8.32 10.56
N ILE A 161 2.69 -7.74 11.62
CA ILE A 161 1.87 -8.46 12.59
C ILE A 161 0.41 -8.45 12.12
N ILE A 162 -0.07 -9.61 11.70
CA ILE A 162 -1.45 -9.77 11.24
C ILE A 162 -2.35 -10.13 12.44
N PRO A 163 -3.45 -9.39 12.65
CA PRO A 163 -4.43 -9.69 13.71
C PRO A 163 -5.00 -11.10 13.61
N ASP A 164 -5.16 -11.78 14.75
CA ASP A 164 -5.59 -13.19 14.81
C ASP A 164 -6.99 -13.46 14.25
N HIS A 165 -7.84 -12.44 14.16
CA HIS A 165 -9.19 -12.58 13.60
C HIS A 165 -9.23 -12.54 12.08
N LEU A 166 -8.12 -12.20 11.42
CA LEU A 166 -7.97 -12.32 9.97
C LEU A 166 -7.36 -13.67 9.61
N SER A 167 -7.81 -14.22 8.49
CA SER A 167 -7.12 -15.35 7.86
C SER A 167 -5.82 -14.85 7.27
N LYS A 168 -4.73 -15.61 7.49
CA LYS A 168 -3.42 -15.32 6.90
C LYS A 168 -2.80 -16.59 6.31
N VAL A 169 -2.27 -16.47 5.13
CA VAL A 169 -1.51 -17.53 4.45
C VAL A 169 -0.14 -16.97 4.10
N PRO A 170 0.97 -17.68 4.40
CA PRO A 170 2.29 -17.30 3.92
C PRO A 170 2.26 -17.15 2.40
N TYR A 171 2.74 -16.02 1.91
CA TYR A 171 2.67 -15.65 0.49
C TYR A 171 4.05 -15.57 -0.12
N LYS A 172 4.94 -14.78 0.49
CA LYS A 172 6.31 -14.59 0.02
C LYS A 172 7.27 -14.39 1.17
N LEU A 173 8.49 -14.92 1.01
CA LEU A 173 9.61 -14.61 1.87
C LEU A 173 10.55 -13.64 1.14
N GLU A 174 10.57 -12.38 1.56
CA GLU A 174 11.44 -11.36 0.98
C GLU A 174 12.75 -11.26 1.72
N ARG A 175 13.86 -11.25 0.97
CA ARG A 175 15.21 -11.05 1.49
C ARG A 175 15.67 -9.63 1.23
N TYR A 176 16.24 -9.01 2.26
CA TYR A 176 16.77 -7.67 2.20
C TYR A 176 18.28 -7.69 2.31
N ALA A 177 18.95 -6.84 1.56
CA ALA A 177 20.36 -6.57 1.74
C ALA A 177 20.61 -5.06 1.73
N LEU A 178 21.77 -4.67 2.26
CA LEU A 178 22.17 -3.28 2.32
C LEU A 178 22.96 -2.91 1.07
N TYR A 179 22.68 -1.73 0.53
CA TYR A 179 23.29 -1.24 -0.70
C TYR A 179 23.76 0.19 -0.59
N CYS A 180 24.76 0.54 -1.42
CA CYS A 180 25.20 1.90 -1.66
C CYS A 180 25.30 2.20 -3.16
N GLY A 181 25.27 3.49 -3.49
CA GLY A 181 25.51 3.99 -4.86
C GLY A 181 27.01 4.13 -5.19
N ALA A 182 27.31 4.34 -6.48
CA ALA A 182 28.68 4.39 -7.01
C ALA A 182 29.59 5.49 -6.41
N GLY A 183 29.02 6.53 -5.79
CA GLY A 183 29.79 7.57 -5.10
C GLY A 183 30.13 7.24 -3.65
N HIS A 184 29.73 6.10 -3.12
CA HIS A 184 29.98 5.73 -1.73
C HIS A 184 31.42 5.20 -1.56
N ARG A 185 32.07 5.52 -0.42
CA ARG A 185 33.44 5.12 -0.11
C ARG A 185 33.70 3.60 -0.11
N LEU A 186 32.68 2.80 0.13
CA LEU A 186 32.77 1.34 0.13
C LEU A 186 32.25 0.72 -1.18
N PHE A 187 31.96 1.52 -2.20
CA PHE A 187 31.55 0.97 -3.50
C PHE A 187 32.74 0.18 -4.13
N GLY A 188 32.51 -1.07 -4.50
CA GLY A 188 33.53 -1.95 -5.04
C GLY A 188 34.52 -2.49 -4.00
N VAL A 189 34.32 -2.21 -2.70
CA VAL A 189 35.19 -2.72 -1.65
C VAL A 189 34.66 -4.07 -1.16
N GLU A 190 35.49 -5.11 -1.33
CA GLU A 190 35.20 -6.44 -0.81
C GLU A 190 35.62 -6.58 0.67
N GLY A 191 34.87 -7.41 1.42
CA GLY A 191 35.22 -7.73 2.80
C GLY A 191 34.95 -6.60 3.81
N ALA A 192 34.21 -5.56 3.44
CA ALA A 192 33.75 -4.57 4.38
C ALA A 192 32.91 -5.22 5.50
N THR A 193 32.94 -4.62 6.69
CA THR A 193 32.22 -5.08 7.87
C THR A 193 31.13 -4.11 8.28
N LEU A 194 30.19 -4.51 9.15
CA LEU A 194 29.17 -3.61 9.67
C LEU A 194 29.78 -2.43 10.44
N ASN A 195 30.95 -2.57 11.04
CA ASN A 195 31.62 -1.47 11.73
C ASN A 195 32.09 -0.36 10.77
N ASP A 196 32.38 -0.71 9.53
CA ASP A 196 32.79 0.25 8.50
C ASP A 196 31.65 1.16 8.06
N LEU A 197 30.40 0.82 8.41
CA LEU A 197 29.18 1.58 8.06
C LEU A 197 28.79 2.59 9.14
N ARG A 198 29.52 2.62 10.26
CA ARG A 198 29.17 3.50 11.37
C ARG A 198 29.10 4.96 10.94
N GLY A 199 27.93 5.57 11.21
CA GLY A 199 27.67 6.97 10.90
C GLY A 199 27.30 7.25 9.45
N ASP A 200 27.21 6.21 8.59
CA ASP A 200 26.73 6.43 7.22
C ASP A 200 25.24 6.87 7.24
N PRO A 201 24.90 7.89 6.44
CA PRO A 201 23.53 8.35 6.31
C PRO A 201 22.67 7.30 5.63
N TYR A 202 21.37 7.32 5.93
CA TYR A 202 20.43 6.30 5.50
C TYR A 202 19.29 6.88 4.67
N VAL A 203 18.87 6.08 3.68
CA VAL A 203 17.61 6.29 2.94
C VAL A 203 16.66 5.20 3.38
N ALA A 204 15.57 5.58 4.02
CA ALA A 204 14.62 4.66 4.61
C ALA A 204 13.41 4.41 3.70
N PHE A 205 12.94 3.19 3.68
CA PHE A 205 11.56 2.88 3.32
C PHE A 205 10.65 3.23 4.52
N THR A 206 9.43 3.66 4.28
CA THR A 206 8.53 4.11 5.37
C THR A 206 8.35 3.05 6.47
N ALA A 207 8.28 1.76 6.08
CA ALA A 207 8.16 0.65 7.02
C ALA A 207 9.44 0.35 7.82
N ASP A 208 10.60 0.83 7.36
CA ASP A 208 11.94 0.65 7.95
C ASP A 208 12.38 1.85 8.82
N VAL A 209 11.53 2.81 9.06
CA VAL A 209 11.86 3.92 9.97
C VAL A 209 12.00 3.38 11.39
N LEU A 210 13.05 3.81 12.10
CA LEU A 210 13.33 3.39 13.48
C LEU A 210 12.10 3.61 14.37
N GLY A 211 11.67 2.54 15.05
CA GLY A 211 10.45 2.52 15.85
C GLY A 211 9.22 2.00 15.10
N GLY A 212 9.32 1.70 13.79
CA GLY A 212 8.32 0.95 13.04
C GLY A 212 8.25 -0.51 13.50
N GLN A 213 7.05 -1.08 13.50
CA GLN A 213 6.84 -2.46 13.97
C GLN A 213 6.94 -3.52 12.86
N HIS A 214 7.19 -3.09 11.61
CA HIS A 214 6.95 -3.95 10.45
C HIS A 214 8.22 -4.64 9.91
N MET A 215 9.41 -4.07 10.12
CA MET A 215 10.68 -4.62 9.59
C MET A 215 11.72 -4.85 10.70
N ASN A 216 11.35 -5.64 11.70
CA ASN A 216 12.20 -5.89 12.87
C ASN A 216 13.59 -6.45 12.50
N ALA A 217 13.66 -7.35 11.51
CA ALA A 217 14.94 -7.92 11.07
C ALA A 217 15.86 -6.88 10.43
N VAL A 218 15.31 -5.95 9.64
CA VAL A 218 16.05 -4.84 9.02
C VAL A 218 16.53 -3.84 10.09
N THR A 219 15.65 -3.45 11.00
CA THR A 219 16.00 -2.52 12.10
C THR A 219 17.05 -3.09 13.05
N ALA A 220 17.05 -4.42 13.26
CA ALA A 220 18.08 -5.10 14.03
C ALA A 220 19.48 -5.00 13.41
N VAL A 221 19.60 -5.17 12.09
CA VAL A 221 20.90 -5.01 11.38
C VAL A 221 21.39 -3.58 11.50
N ARG A 222 20.51 -2.57 11.36
CA ARG A 222 20.85 -1.15 11.54
C ARG A 222 21.37 -0.87 12.94
N ALA A 223 20.73 -1.44 13.96
CA ALA A 223 21.14 -1.26 15.36
C ALA A 223 22.52 -1.89 15.63
N VAL A 224 22.77 -3.11 15.12
CA VAL A 224 24.06 -3.80 15.26
C VAL A 224 25.18 -3.03 14.58
N GLY A 225 24.97 -2.56 13.35
CA GLY A 225 25.97 -1.81 12.59
C GLY A 225 26.13 -0.35 13.01
N SER A 226 25.27 0.15 13.88
CA SER A 226 25.25 1.56 14.32
C SER A 226 25.26 2.56 13.16
N PHE A 227 24.53 2.24 12.07
CA PHE A 227 24.33 3.12 10.90
C PHE A 227 22.87 3.58 10.79
N GLY A 228 22.66 4.60 9.98
CA GLY A 228 21.31 5.11 9.71
C GLY A 228 20.70 5.87 10.90
N GLN A 229 21.50 6.40 11.80
CA GLN A 229 21.03 7.36 12.80
C GLN A 229 20.56 8.67 12.15
N GLU A 230 21.26 9.09 11.10
CA GLU A 230 20.86 10.18 10.22
C GLU A 230 20.05 9.61 9.04
N VAL A 231 18.74 9.77 9.07
CA VAL A 231 17.86 9.45 7.93
C VAL A 231 17.75 10.69 7.06
N ARG A 232 18.34 10.66 5.86
CA ARG A 232 18.34 11.80 4.91
C ARG A 232 17.10 11.86 4.04
N ALA A 233 16.51 10.71 3.75
CA ALA A 233 15.31 10.64 2.93
C ALA A 233 14.45 9.44 3.31
N VAL A 234 13.13 9.57 3.10
CA VAL A 234 12.14 8.53 3.34
C VAL A 234 11.19 8.48 2.15
N SER A 235 10.83 7.28 1.71
CA SER A 235 9.78 7.08 0.70
C SER A 235 8.91 5.87 1.05
N SER A 236 7.64 5.92 0.68
CA SER A 236 6.71 4.78 0.69
C SER A 236 6.80 3.94 -0.59
N HIS A 237 7.61 4.36 -1.57
CA HIS A 237 7.85 3.67 -2.83
C HIS A 237 9.28 3.16 -2.90
N VAL A 238 9.44 1.84 -3.01
CA VAL A 238 10.77 1.22 -2.98
C VAL A 238 11.64 1.65 -4.16
N GLU A 239 11.07 1.92 -5.34
CA GLU A 239 11.84 2.43 -6.49
C GLU A 239 12.47 3.79 -6.21
N GLU A 240 11.77 4.65 -5.47
CA GLU A 240 12.35 5.94 -5.08
C GLU A 240 13.48 5.73 -4.09
N VAL A 241 13.35 4.78 -3.15
CA VAL A 241 14.45 4.42 -2.24
C VAL A 241 15.66 3.91 -3.03
N ILE A 242 15.45 2.96 -3.97
CA ILE A 242 16.51 2.45 -4.85
C ILE A 242 17.20 3.61 -5.60
N ARG A 243 16.41 4.50 -6.19
CA ARG A 243 16.92 5.65 -6.96
C ARG A 243 17.75 6.60 -6.11
N MET A 244 17.30 6.88 -4.87
CA MET A 244 18.00 7.75 -3.93
C MET A 244 19.31 7.12 -3.43
N VAL A 245 19.32 5.81 -3.17
CA VAL A 245 20.56 5.07 -2.84
C VAL A 245 21.54 5.10 -4.00
N ALA A 246 21.09 4.83 -5.23
CA ALA A 246 21.92 4.89 -6.43
C ALA A 246 22.46 6.30 -6.72
N ALA A 247 21.72 7.35 -6.30
CA ALA A 247 22.15 8.74 -6.37
C ALA A 247 23.12 9.15 -5.23
N ASN A 248 23.51 8.19 -4.38
CA ASN A 248 24.45 8.39 -3.26
C ASN A 248 23.94 9.39 -2.19
N ILE A 249 22.62 9.44 -1.96
CA ILE A 249 22.03 10.25 -0.87
C ILE A 249 22.33 9.59 0.49
N GLY A 250 22.38 8.27 0.53
CA GLY A 250 22.72 7.44 1.69
C GLY A 250 22.74 5.97 1.31
N ILE A 251 23.04 5.11 2.28
CA ILE A 251 22.89 3.66 2.14
C ILE A 251 21.44 3.24 2.43
N GLY A 252 20.98 2.08 1.93
CA GLY A 252 19.60 1.64 2.15
C GLY A 252 19.44 0.14 2.14
N MET A 253 18.54 -0.37 2.99
CA MET A 253 18.09 -1.77 2.96
C MET A 253 17.04 -1.92 1.87
N LEU A 254 17.28 -2.81 0.91
CA LEU A 254 16.43 -2.97 -0.26
C LEU A 254 16.11 -4.46 -0.48
N PRO A 255 14.91 -4.79 -0.99
CA PRO A 255 14.58 -6.15 -1.42
C PRO A 255 15.58 -6.62 -2.49
N HIS A 256 16.25 -7.73 -2.22
CA HIS A 256 17.37 -8.20 -3.06
C HIS A 256 16.96 -8.42 -4.54
N HIS A 257 15.77 -8.94 -4.75
CA HIS A 257 15.25 -9.24 -6.09
C HIS A 257 15.01 -7.99 -6.96
N LEU A 258 14.74 -6.81 -6.35
CA LEU A 258 14.48 -5.57 -7.10
C LEU A 258 15.73 -4.83 -7.55
N VAL A 259 16.86 -5.09 -6.90
CA VAL A 259 18.10 -4.36 -7.18
C VAL A 259 18.98 -5.00 -8.25
N ARG A 260 18.68 -6.22 -8.69
CA ARG A 260 19.46 -6.97 -9.68
C ARG A 260 19.82 -6.15 -10.92
N PRO A 261 18.89 -5.45 -11.59
CA PRO A 261 19.24 -4.63 -12.77
C PRO A 261 20.20 -3.49 -12.45
N TRP A 262 20.18 -2.98 -11.24
CA TRP A 262 21.05 -1.90 -10.79
C TRP A 262 22.47 -2.41 -10.45
N LEU A 263 22.56 -3.64 -9.93
CA LEU A 263 23.84 -4.33 -9.69
C LEU A 263 24.53 -4.65 -11.02
N GLU A 264 23.81 -5.23 -11.97
CA GLU A 264 24.29 -5.54 -13.32
C GLU A 264 24.74 -4.29 -14.08
N ALA A 265 24.05 -3.18 -13.87
CA ALA A 265 24.44 -1.88 -14.45
C ALA A 265 25.58 -1.18 -13.71
N GLY A 266 26.14 -1.76 -12.64
CA GLY A 266 27.20 -1.17 -11.83
C GLY A 266 26.80 0.12 -11.10
N ARG A 267 25.51 0.30 -10.81
CA ARG A 267 24.97 1.50 -10.15
C ARG A 267 24.76 1.32 -8.66
N LEU A 268 24.66 0.10 -8.20
CA LEU A 268 24.59 -0.29 -6.80
C LEU A 268 25.68 -1.29 -6.46
N TRP A 269 26.07 -1.31 -5.19
CA TRP A 269 27.01 -2.27 -4.61
C TRP A 269 26.46 -2.77 -3.30
N GLN A 270 26.54 -4.09 -3.08
CA GLN A 270 26.08 -4.69 -1.83
C GLN A 270 27.08 -4.40 -0.72
N LEU A 271 26.55 -4.03 0.42
CA LEU A 271 27.26 -3.80 1.67
C LEU A 271 26.99 -4.94 2.66
N PRO A 272 27.81 -5.10 3.72
CA PRO A 272 27.56 -6.13 4.74
C PRO A 272 26.21 -5.91 5.46
N PRO A 273 25.60 -7.01 5.98
CA PRO A 273 26.09 -8.39 6.01
C PRO A 273 25.91 -9.08 4.66
N TYR A 274 26.87 -9.89 4.27
CA TYR A 274 26.79 -10.64 3.01
C TYR A 274 26.11 -12.01 3.17
N GLY A 275 26.00 -12.51 4.40
CA GLY A 275 25.30 -13.73 4.75
C GLY A 275 24.24 -13.47 5.84
N ASN A 276 23.34 -14.44 6.06
CA ASN A 276 22.21 -14.31 7.01
C ASN A 276 21.44 -13.02 6.79
N LEU A 277 21.05 -12.78 5.54
CA LEU A 277 20.30 -11.59 5.18
C LEU A 277 18.98 -11.51 5.95
N PRO A 278 18.58 -10.32 6.42
CA PRO A 278 17.29 -10.14 7.05
C PRO A 278 16.15 -10.49 6.09
N MET A 279 15.14 -11.17 6.61
CA MET A 279 13.99 -11.61 5.85
C MET A 279 12.71 -11.04 6.45
N SER A 280 11.73 -10.77 5.61
CA SER A 280 10.38 -10.41 6.00
C SER A 280 9.39 -11.36 5.35
N GLU A 281 8.48 -11.91 6.15
CA GLU A 281 7.36 -12.70 5.63
C GLU A 281 6.25 -11.77 5.17
N VAL A 282 5.79 -12.00 3.95
CA VAL A 282 4.60 -11.36 3.39
C VAL A 282 3.47 -12.38 3.41
N PHE A 283 2.30 -11.92 3.80
CA PHE A 283 1.10 -12.75 3.92
C PHE A 283 0.03 -12.29 2.94
N LEU A 284 -0.72 -13.26 2.44
CA LEU A 284 -2.02 -13.03 1.86
C LEU A 284 -3.03 -13.10 3.00
N ILE A 285 -3.81 -12.04 3.18
CA ILE A 285 -4.78 -11.92 4.26
C ILE A 285 -6.20 -11.71 3.73
N SER A 286 -7.17 -12.25 4.44
CA SER A 286 -8.59 -12.04 4.16
C SER A 286 -9.39 -12.01 5.46
N ASN A 287 -10.59 -11.41 5.41
CA ASN A 287 -11.49 -11.40 6.56
C ASN A 287 -12.55 -12.50 6.38
N PRO A 288 -12.50 -13.60 7.18
CA PRO A 288 -13.46 -14.71 7.07
C PRO A 288 -14.89 -14.30 7.40
N ASN A 289 -15.09 -13.16 8.06
CA ASN A 289 -16.41 -12.64 8.42
C ASN A 289 -16.90 -11.54 7.44
N ALA A 290 -16.14 -11.21 6.40
CA ALA A 290 -16.56 -10.23 5.43
C ALA A 290 -17.72 -10.75 4.56
N MET A 291 -18.67 -9.87 4.26
CA MET A 291 -19.71 -10.14 3.27
C MET A 291 -19.14 -9.87 1.87
N LEU A 292 -18.56 -10.89 1.26
CA LEU A 292 -18.01 -10.83 -0.08
C LEU A 292 -19.10 -11.02 -1.14
N ASN A 293 -19.02 -10.28 -2.25
CA ASN A 293 -19.84 -10.52 -3.43
C ASN A 293 -19.39 -11.82 -4.17
N PRO A 294 -20.19 -12.34 -5.13
CA PRO A 294 -19.85 -13.59 -5.83
C PRO A 294 -18.48 -13.55 -6.55
N ALA A 295 -18.08 -12.43 -7.13
CA ALA A 295 -16.78 -12.28 -7.79
C ALA A 295 -15.62 -12.29 -6.77
N GLU A 296 -15.78 -11.61 -5.64
CA GLU A 296 -14.82 -11.63 -4.54
C GLU A 296 -14.64 -13.02 -3.94
N GLN A 297 -15.76 -13.74 -3.70
CA GLN A 297 -15.73 -15.12 -3.21
C GLN A 297 -14.99 -16.05 -4.16
N ALA A 298 -15.31 -15.97 -5.46
CA ALA A 298 -14.67 -16.79 -6.48
C ALA A 298 -13.16 -16.45 -6.61
N PHE A 299 -12.80 -15.17 -6.49
CA PHE A 299 -11.40 -14.74 -6.56
C PHE A 299 -10.61 -15.20 -5.33
N VAL A 300 -11.14 -15.04 -4.13
CA VAL A 300 -10.51 -15.56 -2.89
C VAL A 300 -10.30 -17.08 -3.01
N ALA A 301 -11.32 -17.82 -3.45
CA ALA A 301 -11.20 -19.26 -3.66
C ALA A 301 -10.17 -19.65 -4.74
N ALA A 302 -10.02 -18.83 -5.79
CA ALA A 302 -9.00 -19.05 -6.83
C ALA A 302 -7.57 -18.87 -6.28
N MET A 303 -7.40 -18.12 -5.21
CA MET A 303 -6.09 -17.90 -4.55
C MET A 303 -5.79 -18.94 -3.47
N ASP A 304 -6.72 -19.84 -3.13
CA ASP A 304 -6.49 -20.89 -2.16
C ASP A 304 -5.37 -21.85 -2.59
N GLY A 305 -4.52 -22.25 -1.64
CA GLY A 305 -3.41 -23.16 -1.90
C GLY A 305 -2.27 -22.53 -2.73
N LEU A 306 -2.10 -21.20 -2.68
CA LEU A 306 -0.83 -20.59 -3.08
C LEU A 306 0.27 -21.09 -2.14
N GLU A 307 1.36 -21.60 -2.73
CA GLU A 307 2.54 -22.03 -1.98
C GLU A 307 3.42 -20.83 -1.64
N LEU A 308 4.14 -20.90 -0.53
CA LEU A 308 5.11 -19.86 -0.17
C LEU A 308 6.15 -19.70 -1.26
N PHE A 309 6.30 -18.50 -1.77
CA PHE A 309 7.29 -18.18 -2.79
C PHE A 309 8.55 -17.58 -2.14
N GLU A 310 9.71 -18.12 -2.50
CA GLU A 310 11.01 -17.56 -2.16
C GLU A 310 11.74 -17.18 -3.45
N ASP A 311 12.28 -15.96 -3.50
CA ASP A 311 13.14 -15.56 -4.61
C ASP A 311 14.42 -16.42 -4.60
N GLU A 312 14.77 -17.02 -5.75
CA GLU A 312 16.01 -17.76 -5.89
C GLU A 312 17.22 -16.85 -5.63
N VAL A 313 18.05 -17.25 -4.69
CA VAL A 313 19.36 -16.61 -4.48
C VAL A 313 20.37 -17.34 -5.36
N GLU A 314 20.66 -16.77 -6.51
CA GLU A 314 21.89 -17.17 -7.20
C GLU A 314 23.08 -16.78 -6.30
N HIS A 315 23.70 -17.78 -5.68
CA HIS A 315 25.00 -17.60 -5.07
C HIS A 315 25.97 -17.19 -6.19
N GLN A 316 26.42 -15.95 -6.15
CA GLN A 316 27.61 -15.58 -6.89
C GLN A 316 28.78 -16.43 -6.31
N SER A 317 28.95 -17.62 -6.87
CA SER A 317 30.14 -18.42 -6.70
C SER A 317 31.17 -17.90 -7.70
N GLY A 318 32.17 -17.22 -7.22
CA GLY A 318 33.29 -16.75 -8.04
C GLY A 318 34.35 -16.13 -7.17
#